data_6c67d1bea2bb2ea5f983df1827282fb7
#
_entry.id   6c67d1bea2bb2ea5f983df1827282fb7
#
_cell.length_a   1.000
_cell.length_b   1.000
_cell.length_c   1.000
_cell.angle_alpha   90.00
_cell.angle_beta   90.00
_cell.angle_gamma   90.00
#
_symmetry.space_group_name_H-M   'P 1'
#
loop_
_entity.id
_entity.type
_entity.pdbx_description
1 polymer ?
#
loop_
_entity_poly.entity_id
_entity_poly.type
_entity_poly.pdbx_seq_one_letter_code
_entity_poly.pdbx_strand_id
1 'polypeptide(L)'
;MNKIEFVYRVARFGFLLALGLLALRALFATAALVKTDDHSNPNEAATETAALKPPDKGQIPVAFLISDGAVVIDFCGPWEVFQDVMLLGRGEMPFRLYTVAETEKPIRTSGGMQIVPDYTIQNAPPPKVIVIPAQSEPSPALLEWIRKSSKTTDVTMSVCTGAFILAKTGLLNGKSATTYHGAFGSFGMKFPEIELKRGARFVENGNLATAGGLSSGIDLALRVVERYYGRDVARKTAYNMEYQGEGWMNPDSNQVYATPLVSTAEHPVCIVCGMDVDPKIAPKSVFKGATYYFCSENDKKTFDAAPEKFISVAAPGPAPSASQN
;
A
#
# COMPACT_ATOMS: atom_id res chain seq x y z
N MET A 1 33.15 -66.72 26.40
CA MET A 1 33.40 -65.27 26.39
C MET A 1 34.08 -64.96 27.69
N ASN A 2 35.34 -64.47 27.63
CA ASN A 2 36.22 -64.38 28.81
C ASN A 2 35.84 -63.03 29.56
N LYS A 3 35.78 -63.10 30.89
CA LYS A 3 35.38 -61.95 31.72
C LYS A 3 36.18 -60.67 31.40
N ILE A 4 37.40 -60.79 30.89
CA ILE A 4 38.28 -59.68 30.50
C ILE A 4 37.75 -58.96 29.23
N GLU A 5 37.21 -59.67 28.22
CA GLU A 5 36.66 -59.08 27.00
C GLU A 5 35.34 -58.33 27.25
N PHE A 6 34.56 -58.77 28.25
CA PHE A 6 33.32 -58.09 28.61
C PHE A 6 33.62 -56.73 29.28
N VAL A 7 34.63 -56.67 30.17
CA VAL A 7 35.03 -55.42 30.84
C VAL A 7 35.58 -54.42 29.84
N TYR A 8 36.39 -54.83 28.86
CA TYR A 8 36.89 -53.93 27.80
C TYR A 8 35.81 -53.40 26.87
N ARG A 9 34.79 -54.15 26.57
CA ARG A 9 33.65 -53.69 25.75
C ARG A 9 32.80 -52.66 26.51
N VAL A 10 32.53 -52.88 27.80
CA VAL A 10 31.73 -51.93 28.61
C VAL A 10 32.51 -50.62 28.83
N ALA A 11 33.84 -50.70 29.08
CA ALA A 11 34.68 -49.50 29.22
C ALA A 11 34.78 -48.68 27.91
N ARG A 12 34.87 -49.34 26.75
CA ARG A 12 34.84 -48.67 25.43
C ARG A 12 33.51 -48.01 25.09
N PHE A 13 32.39 -48.65 25.47
CA PHE A 13 31.06 -48.06 25.28
C PHE A 13 30.83 -46.85 26.20
N GLY A 14 31.26 -46.91 27.45
CA GLY A 14 31.20 -45.81 28.40
C GLY A 14 32.02 -44.59 27.96
N PHE A 15 33.25 -44.83 27.42
CA PHE A 15 34.14 -43.76 26.93
C PHE A 15 33.58 -43.08 25.65
N LEU A 16 32.97 -43.83 24.73
CA LEU A 16 32.35 -43.29 23.54
C LEU A 16 31.06 -42.49 23.86
N LEU A 17 30.27 -42.90 24.86
CA LEU A 17 29.12 -42.14 25.34
C LEU A 17 29.50 -40.83 26.03
N ALA A 18 30.61 -40.85 26.82
CA ALA A 18 31.11 -39.65 27.48
C ALA A 18 31.68 -38.64 26.47
N LEU A 19 32.38 -39.07 25.42
CA LEU A 19 32.86 -38.24 24.34
C LEU A 19 31.70 -37.66 23.49
N GLY A 20 30.65 -38.44 23.27
CA GLY A 20 29.44 -38.00 22.55
C GLY A 20 28.68 -36.88 23.33
N LEU A 21 28.57 -37.02 24.66
CA LEU A 21 27.92 -36.04 25.52
C LEU A 21 28.74 -34.76 25.66
N LEU A 22 30.10 -34.83 25.65
CA LEU A 22 30.97 -33.67 25.64
C LEU A 22 30.91 -32.90 24.30
N ALA A 23 30.85 -33.63 23.17
CA ALA A 23 30.68 -33.00 21.84
C ALA A 23 29.31 -32.32 21.69
N LEU A 24 28.24 -32.95 22.24
CA LEU A 24 26.90 -32.36 22.23
C LEU A 24 26.83 -31.09 23.10
N ARG A 25 27.49 -31.05 24.23
CA ARG A 25 27.58 -29.82 25.08
C ARG A 25 28.40 -28.72 24.43
N ALA A 26 29.45 -29.04 23.68
CA ALA A 26 30.22 -28.05 22.92
C ALA A 26 29.43 -27.44 21.77
N LEU A 27 28.57 -28.22 21.09
CA LEU A 27 27.65 -27.73 20.04
C LEU A 27 26.57 -26.79 20.61
N PHE A 28 26.06 -27.07 21.81
CA PHE A 28 25.09 -26.18 22.45
C PHE A 28 25.72 -24.92 23.07
N ALA A 29 27.00 -24.96 23.46
CA ALA A 29 27.71 -23.79 23.98
C ALA A 29 28.11 -22.80 22.88
N THR A 30 28.35 -23.26 21.64
CA THR A 30 28.63 -22.37 20.50
C THR A 30 27.37 -21.73 19.89
N ALA A 31 26.19 -22.35 20.06
CA ALA A 31 24.92 -21.76 19.64
C ALA A 31 24.46 -20.59 20.55
N ALA A 32 25.02 -20.45 21.75
CA ALA A 32 24.64 -19.37 22.68
C ALA A 32 25.50 -18.10 22.55
N LEU A 33 26.43 -18.01 21.60
CA LEU A 33 27.33 -16.87 21.36
C LEU A 33 27.18 -16.24 19.96
N VAL A 34 26.09 -16.51 19.25
CA VAL A 34 25.66 -15.62 18.18
C VAL A 34 25.01 -14.40 18.88
N LYS A 35 25.83 -13.41 19.23
CA LYS A 35 25.36 -12.06 19.43
C LYS A 35 24.65 -11.68 18.12
N THR A 36 23.34 -11.57 18.17
CA THR A 36 22.62 -10.77 17.21
C THR A 36 23.18 -9.36 17.38
N ASP A 37 24.05 -8.94 16.46
CA ASP A 37 24.38 -7.55 16.31
C ASP A 37 23.05 -6.88 15.97
N ASP A 38 22.49 -6.22 16.97
CA ASP A 38 21.39 -5.29 16.86
C ASP A 38 21.91 -4.10 16.04
N HIS A 39 21.82 -4.24 14.71
CA HIS A 39 21.96 -3.13 13.79
C HIS A 39 20.68 -2.29 13.85
N SER A 40 20.33 -1.80 15.03
CA SER A 40 19.45 -0.67 15.19
C SER A 40 20.17 0.55 14.61
N ASN A 41 19.86 0.85 13.35
CA ASN A 41 20.26 2.07 12.68
C ASN A 41 19.63 3.25 13.45
N PRO A 42 20.40 4.17 14.07
CA PRO A 42 19.84 5.24 14.90
C PRO A 42 19.05 6.30 14.11
N ASN A 43 18.79 6.10 12.83
CA ASN A 43 18.03 7.00 11.97
C ASN A 43 16.61 6.49 11.61
N GLU A 44 16.15 5.38 12.17
CA GLU A 44 14.76 4.91 12.06
C GLU A 44 13.86 5.52 13.16
N ALA A 45 13.77 6.82 13.20
CA ALA A 45 12.61 7.48 13.79
C ALA A 45 11.48 7.54 12.73
N ALA A 46 11.15 6.42 12.10
CA ALA A 46 9.81 6.23 11.56
C ALA A 46 8.89 6.28 12.77
N THR A 47 7.98 7.25 12.82
CA THR A 47 6.93 7.34 13.83
C THR A 47 6.23 5.99 13.86
N GLU A 48 6.55 5.20 14.88
CA GLU A 48 5.99 3.86 15.07
C GLU A 48 4.48 4.05 15.22
N THR A 49 3.75 3.73 14.15
CA THR A 49 2.29 3.91 14.16
C THR A 49 1.74 2.95 15.21
N ALA A 50 1.04 3.50 16.21
CA ALA A 50 0.62 2.77 17.39
C ALA A 50 -0.14 1.48 17.05
N ALA A 51 0.12 0.42 17.84
CA ALA A 51 -0.64 -0.82 17.78
C ALA A 51 -2.13 -0.53 18.00
N LEU A 52 -2.99 -1.23 17.26
CA LEU A 52 -4.44 -1.15 17.39
C LEU A 52 -4.93 -2.23 18.35
N LYS A 53 -5.99 -1.93 19.08
CA LYS A 53 -6.58 -2.90 20.01
C LYS A 53 -7.76 -3.59 19.31
N PRO A 54 -7.65 -4.89 18.97
CA PRO A 54 -8.79 -5.63 18.45
C PRO A 54 -9.85 -5.80 19.55
N PRO A 55 -11.14 -6.00 19.20
CA PRO A 55 -12.16 -6.30 20.19
C PRO A 55 -11.90 -7.67 20.84
N ASP A 56 -12.21 -7.79 22.13
CA ASP A 56 -12.05 -9.05 22.87
C ASP A 56 -12.97 -10.15 22.30
N LYS A 57 -14.13 -9.76 21.78
CA LYS A 57 -15.13 -10.62 21.12
C LYS A 57 -15.69 -9.93 19.90
N GLY A 58 -16.17 -10.74 18.92
CA GLY A 58 -16.74 -10.24 17.67
C GLY A 58 -15.66 -9.84 16.66
N GLN A 59 -16.11 -9.31 15.54
CA GLN A 59 -15.28 -9.03 14.35
C GLN A 59 -15.01 -7.54 14.23
N ILE A 60 -13.90 -7.19 13.60
CA ILE A 60 -13.57 -5.82 13.20
C ILE A 60 -14.32 -5.50 11.91
N PRO A 61 -15.29 -4.54 11.91
CA PRO A 61 -16.03 -4.20 10.71
C PRO A 61 -15.17 -3.37 9.73
N VAL A 62 -15.05 -3.86 8.49
CA VAL A 62 -14.30 -3.24 7.39
C VAL A 62 -15.26 -2.84 6.28
N ALA A 63 -15.41 -1.55 6.04
CA ALA A 63 -16.23 -1.01 4.97
C ALA A 63 -15.37 -0.74 3.71
N PHE A 64 -15.73 -1.35 2.60
CA PHE A 64 -15.17 -1.05 1.29
C PHE A 64 -16.09 -0.06 0.59
N LEU A 65 -15.66 1.20 0.51
CA LEU A 65 -16.44 2.28 -0.07
C LEU A 65 -16.29 2.26 -1.59
N ILE A 66 -17.31 1.80 -2.31
CA ILE A 66 -17.26 1.58 -3.75
C ILE A 66 -18.28 2.43 -4.51
N SER A 67 -17.89 2.92 -5.68
CA SER A 67 -18.76 3.60 -6.63
C SER A 67 -18.40 3.19 -8.06
N ASP A 68 -19.11 3.69 -9.06
CA ASP A 68 -18.79 3.44 -10.46
C ASP A 68 -17.32 3.77 -10.76
N GLY A 69 -16.70 2.95 -11.59
CA GLY A 69 -15.29 3.07 -11.94
C GLY A 69 -14.31 2.55 -10.88
N ALA A 70 -14.78 1.96 -9.78
CA ALA A 70 -13.90 1.40 -8.76
C ALA A 70 -12.90 0.41 -9.38
N VAL A 71 -11.61 0.63 -9.12
CA VAL A 71 -10.53 -0.25 -9.59
C VAL A 71 -10.52 -1.53 -8.76
N VAL A 72 -10.71 -2.66 -9.44
CA VAL A 72 -10.99 -3.95 -8.77
C VAL A 72 -9.92 -4.33 -7.77
N ILE A 73 -8.64 -4.31 -8.14
CA ILE A 73 -7.55 -4.72 -7.24
C ILE A 73 -7.42 -3.78 -6.02
N ASP A 74 -7.80 -2.51 -6.14
CA ASP A 74 -7.68 -1.52 -5.06
C ASP A 74 -8.58 -1.86 -3.86
N PHE A 75 -9.68 -2.58 -4.08
CA PHE A 75 -10.55 -3.05 -3.01
C PHE A 75 -10.50 -4.57 -2.82
N CYS A 76 -10.42 -5.37 -3.89
CA CYS A 76 -10.32 -6.83 -3.78
C CYS A 76 -8.99 -7.27 -3.17
N GLY A 77 -7.87 -6.58 -3.44
CA GLY A 77 -6.58 -6.89 -2.82
C GLY A 77 -6.63 -6.77 -1.28
N PRO A 78 -7.02 -5.62 -0.72
CA PRO A 78 -7.27 -5.50 0.72
C PRO A 78 -8.37 -6.42 1.25
N TRP A 79 -9.41 -6.69 0.47
CA TRP A 79 -10.48 -7.62 0.84
C TRP A 79 -9.93 -9.00 1.15
N GLU A 80 -9.16 -9.58 0.22
CA GLU A 80 -8.55 -10.90 0.39
C GLU A 80 -7.62 -10.93 1.60
N VAL A 81 -6.80 -9.88 1.81
CA VAL A 81 -5.95 -9.80 3.00
C VAL A 81 -6.76 -9.94 4.28
N PHE A 82 -7.82 -9.15 4.45
CA PHE A 82 -8.63 -9.19 5.68
C PHE A 82 -9.44 -10.48 5.79
N GLN A 83 -9.86 -11.07 4.68
CA GLN A 83 -10.58 -12.34 4.64
C GLN A 83 -9.69 -13.52 5.08
N ASP A 84 -8.41 -13.51 4.70
CA ASP A 84 -7.48 -14.63 4.93
C ASP A 84 -6.80 -14.61 6.30
N VAL A 85 -7.12 -13.63 7.16
CA VAL A 85 -6.56 -13.59 8.52
C VAL A 85 -7.14 -14.70 9.37
N MET A 86 -6.26 -15.60 9.81
CA MET A 86 -6.62 -16.72 10.69
C MET A 86 -5.97 -16.56 12.06
N LEU A 87 -6.75 -16.64 13.11
CA LEU A 87 -6.29 -16.63 14.50
C LEU A 87 -6.53 -18.00 15.14
N LEU A 88 -5.47 -18.59 15.69
CA LEU A 88 -5.58 -19.87 16.38
C LEU A 88 -6.53 -19.77 17.59
N GLY A 89 -7.44 -20.73 17.73
CA GLY A 89 -8.38 -20.79 18.83
C GLY A 89 -9.59 -19.86 18.70
N ARG A 90 -9.73 -19.12 17.59
CA ARG A 90 -10.90 -18.30 17.31
C ARG A 90 -11.83 -19.04 16.35
N GLY A 91 -13.10 -19.19 16.72
CA GLY A 91 -14.08 -19.90 15.89
C GLY A 91 -14.73 -19.04 14.81
N GLU A 92 -14.38 -17.75 14.74
CA GLU A 92 -14.89 -16.80 13.74
C GLU A 92 -13.75 -16.02 13.08
N MET A 93 -13.98 -15.53 11.86
CA MET A 93 -13.04 -14.65 11.17
C MET A 93 -12.87 -13.34 11.96
N PRO A 94 -11.62 -12.81 12.05
CA PRO A 94 -11.34 -11.60 12.83
C PRO A 94 -11.97 -10.33 12.25
N PHE A 95 -12.21 -10.30 10.94
CA PHE A 95 -12.76 -9.15 10.22
C PHE A 95 -14.13 -9.49 9.62
N ARG A 96 -15.05 -8.53 9.68
CA ARG A 96 -16.34 -8.56 8.99
C ARG A 96 -16.29 -7.59 7.82
N LEU A 97 -16.26 -8.12 6.61
CA LEU A 97 -16.12 -7.35 5.37
C LEU A 97 -17.49 -7.04 4.79
N TYR A 98 -17.66 -5.83 4.28
CA TYR A 98 -18.87 -5.42 3.56
C TYR A 98 -18.59 -4.24 2.66
N THR A 99 -19.36 -4.16 1.59
CA THR A 99 -19.32 -3.06 0.62
C THR A 99 -20.34 -1.97 1.00
N VAL A 100 -19.94 -0.72 0.79
CA VAL A 100 -20.79 0.46 1.01
C VAL A 100 -20.78 1.30 -0.26
N ALA A 101 -21.96 1.70 -0.73
CA ALA A 101 -22.11 2.62 -1.84
C ALA A 101 -23.07 3.75 -1.50
N GLU A 102 -23.26 4.70 -2.40
CA GLU A 102 -24.17 5.82 -2.21
C GLU A 102 -25.63 5.40 -2.33
N THR A 103 -25.90 4.37 -3.16
CA THR A 103 -27.23 3.81 -3.41
C THR A 103 -27.18 2.29 -3.43
N GLU A 104 -28.34 1.64 -3.40
CA GLU A 104 -28.47 0.17 -3.51
C GLU A 104 -28.29 -0.35 -4.97
N LYS A 105 -28.14 0.54 -5.94
CA LYS A 105 -27.97 0.15 -7.34
C LYS A 105 -26.63 -0.55 -7.53
N PRO A 106 -26.57 -1.59 -8.41
CA PRO A 106 -25.31 -2.18 -8.79
C PRO A 106 -24.34 -1.12 -9.33
N ILE A 107 -23.11 -1.11 -8.82
CA ILE A 107 -22.02 -0.29 -9.35
C ILE A 107 -21.31 -1.07 -10.46
N ARG A 108 -20.71 -0.35 -11.41
CA ARG A 108 -19.88 -0.91 -12.47
C ARG A 108 -18.42 -0.52 -12.24
N THR A 109 -17.56 -1.49 -11.96
CA THR A 109 -16.13 -1.28 -11.76
C THR A 109 -15.42 -0.84 -13.05
N SER A 110 -14.15 -0.43 -12.95
CA SER A 110 -13.30 -0.01 -14.07
C SER A 110 -13.17 -1.09 -15.16
N GLY A 111 -13.20 -2.37 -14.80
CA GLY A 111 -13.15 -3.51 -15.72
C GLY A 111 -14.53 -4.01 -16.17
N GLY A 112 -15.63 -3.32 -15.81
CA GLY A 112 -16.99 -3.67 -16.20
C GLY A 112 -17.68 -4.72 -15.32
N MET A 113 -17.03 -5.25 -14.28
CA MET A 113 -17.66 -6.10 -13.27
C MET A 113 -18.78 -5.31 -12.58
N GLN A 114 -19.89 -5.96 -12.30
CA GLN A 114 -21.00 -5.36 -11.54
C GLN A 114 -21.03 -5.92 -10.13
N ILE A 115 -21.20 -5.03 -9.15
CA ILE A 115 -21.27 -5.36 -7.73
C ILE A 115 -22.53 -4.74 -7.16
N VAL A 116 -23.35 -5.54 -6.49
CA VAL A 116 -24.45 -5.05 -5.66
C VAL A 116 -23.87 -4.73 -4.29
N PRO A 117 -23.92 -3.48 -3.82
CA PRO A 117 -23.39 -3.13 -2.50
C PRO A 117 -24.23 -3.77 -1.39
N ASP A 118 -23.57 -4.16 -0.28
CA ASP A 118 -24.26 -4.72 0.90
C ASP A 118 -25.04 -3.65 1.62
N TYR A 119 -24.52 -2.41 1.65
CA TYR A 119 -25.11 -1.27 2.38
C TYR A 119 -24.98 0.01 1.58
N THR A 120 -25.83 0.96 1.94
CA THR A 120 -25.66 2.35 1.52
C THR A 120 -25.00 3.17 2.62
N ILE A 121 -24.51 4.39 2.28
CA ILE A 121 -23.97 5.33 3.27
C ILE A 121 -25.00 5.73 4.35
N GLN A 122 -26.30 5.47 4.14
CA GLN A 122 -27.37 5.77 5.09
C GLN A 122 -27.58 4.67 6.13
N ASN A 123 -27.34 3.40 5.76
CA ASN A 123 -27.66 2.25 6.61
C ASN A 123 -26.45 1.36 6.95
N ALA A 124 -25.25 1.71 6.47
CA ALA A 124 -24.03 0.96 6.76
C ALA A 124 -23.73 0.92 8.25
N PRO A 125 -23.38 -0.25 8.81
CA PRO A 125 -22.92 -0.35 10.18
C PRO A 125 -21.64 0.48 10.38
N PRO A 126 -21.39 1.02 11.60
CA PRO A 126 -20.19 1.81 11.86
C PRO A 126 -18.91 1.00 11.61
N PRO A 127 -18.03 1.44 10.68
CA PRO A 127 -16.78 0.73 10.38
C PRO A 127 -15.69 1.02 11.42
N LYS A 128 -14.78 0.07 11.59
CA LYS A 128 -13.49 0.27 12.24
C LYS A 128 -12.37 0.50 11.23
N VAL A 129 -12.53 -0.07 10.04
CA VAL A 129 -11.63 0.18 8.91
C VAL A 129 -12.46 0.62 7.70
N ILE A 130 -12.02 1.66 6.99
CA ILE A 130 -12.56 2.07 5.69
C ILE A 130 -11.50 1.89 4.65
N VAL A 131 -11.83 1.26 3.52
CA VAL A 131 -10.99 1.15 2.32
C VAL A 131 -11.62 1.96 1.20
N ILE A 132 -10.86 2.92 0.64
CA ILE A 132 -11.29 3.84 -0.43
C ILE A 132 -10.45 3.56 -1.67
N PRO A 133 -10.94 2.81 -2.66
CA PRO A 133 -10.26 2.55 -3.93
C PRO A 133 -10.24 3.79 -4.84
N ALA A 134 -9.45 3.73 -5.91
CA ALA A 134 -9.64 4.59 -7.07
C ALA A 134 -11.02 4.33 -7.67
N GLN A 135 -11.79 5.39 -7.93
CA GLN A 135 -13.16 5.33 -8.44
C GLN A 135 -13.61 6.69 -8.95
N SER A 136 -14.84 6.80 -9.40
CA SER A 136 -15.43 8.05 -9.90
C SER A 136 -15.46 9.16 -8.83
N GLU A 137 -15.68 10.39 -9.29
CA GLU A 137 -15.80 11.56 -8.43
C GLU A 137 -16.84 11.34 -7.32
N PRO A 138 -16.48 11.59 -6.05
CA PRO A 138 -17.38 11.41 -4.93
C PRO A 138 -18.42 12.53 -4.88
N SER A 139 -19.63 12.21 -4.47
CA SER A 139 -20.65 13.21 -4.13
C SER A 139 -20.31 13.91 -2.79
N PRO A 140 -20.91 15.08 -2.52
CA PRO A 140 -20.80 15.72 -1.21
C PRO A 140 -21.26 14.83 -0.04
N ALA A 141 -22.30 14.01 -0.25
CA ALA A 141 -22.82 13.09 0.76
C ALA A 141 -21.82 11.98 1.11
N LEU A 142 -21.13 11.44 0.11
CA LEU A 142 -20.09 10.44 0.30
C LEU A 142 -18.87 11.00 1.03
N LEU A 143 -18.43 12.23 0.69
CA LEU A 143 -17.36 12.93 1.41
C LEU A 143 -17.72 13.18 2.88
N GLU A 144 -18.96 13.55 3.16
CA GLU A 144 -19.43 13.77 4.53
C GLU A 144 -19.50 12.47 5.32
N TRP A 145 -19.93 11.37 4.68
CA TRP A 145 -19.92 10.05 5.30
C TRP A 145 -18.50 9.64 5.71
N ILE A 146 -17.49 9.87 4.84
CA ILE A 146 -16.08 9.60 5.16
C ILE A 146 -15.64 10.45 6.37
N ARG A 147 -15.91 11.77 6.37
CA ARG A 147 -15.53 12.66 7.49
C ARG A 147 -16.15 12.22 8.81
N LYS A 148 -17.43 11.84 8.78
CA LYS A 148 -18.15 11.40 9.97
C LYS A 148 -17.60 10.07 10.48
N SER A 149 -17.46 9.08 9.61
CA SER A 149 -17.02 7.73 9.96
C SER A 149 -15.57 7.73 10.44
N SER A 150 -14.68 8.51 9.82
CA SER A 150 -13.26 8.58 10.20
C SER A 150 -13.00 9.08 11.63
N LYS A 151 -13.99 9.70 12.29
CA LYS A 151 -13.88 10.10 13.70
C LYS A 151 -13.87 8.92 14.67
N THR A 152 -14.37 7.77 14.24
CA THR A 152 -14.53 6.55 15.07
C THR A 152 -13.86 5.32 14.48
N THR A 153 -13.26 5.45 13.29
CA THR A 153 -12.47 4.39 12.69
C THR A 153 -11.08 4.31 13.33
N ASP A 154 -10.57 3.09 13.41
CA ASP A 154 -9.18 2.85 13.77
C ASP A 154 -8.25 3.11 12.58
N VAL A 155 -8.74 2.84 11.34
CA VAL A 155 -8.04 3.15 10.10
C VAL A 155 -9.01 3.58 9.00
N THR A 156 -8.75 4.73 8.37
CA THR A 156 -9.35 5.13 7.09
C THR A 156 -8.24 5.16 6.05
N MET A 157 -8.24 4.15 5.16
CA MET A 157 -7.19 3.98 4.17
C MET A 157 -7.69 4.22 2.75
N SER A 158 -6.84 4.81 1.93
CA SER A 158 -7.05 4.93 0.49
C SER A 158 -6.02 4.14 -0.29
N VAL A 159 -6.40 3.66 -1.47
CA VAL A 159 -5.52 2.95 -2.40
C VAL A 159 -5.52 3.70 -3.73
N CYS A 160 -4.35 3.82 -4.36
CA CYS A 160 -4.22 4.43 -5.68
C CYS A 160 -4.74 5.88 -5.69
N THR A 161 -5.53 6.27 -6.70
CA THR A 161 -6.15 7.59 -6.76
C THR A 161 -7.35 7.76 -5.81
N GLY A 162 -7.71 6.75 -5.01
CA GLY A 162 -8.58 6.93 -3.86
C GLY A 162 -8.09 7.99 -2.87
N ALA A 163 -6.77 8.27 -2.88
CA ALA A 163 -6.18 9.37 -2.11
C ALA A 163 -6.77 10.74 -2.46
N PHE A 164 -7.21 10.98 -3.70
CA PHE A 164 -7.89 12.22 -4.09
C PHE A 164 -9.24 12.36 -3.39
N ILE A 165 -9.96 11.27 -3.22
CA ILE A 165 -11.24 11.25 -2.50
C ILE A 165 -11.00 11.60 -1.03
N LEU A 166 -10.01 10.95 -0.40
CA LEU A 166 -9.65 11.23 0.98
C LEU A 166 -9.14 12.66 1.16
N ALA A 167 -8.34 13.18 0.24
CA ALA A 167 -7.87 14.57 0.24
C ALA A 167 -9.02 15.58 0.14
N LYS A 168 -10.03 15.33 -0.71
CA LYS A 168 -11.23 16.19 -0.85
C LYS A 168 -12.06 16.29 0.43
N THR A 169 -11.92 15.36 1.37
CA THR A 169 -12.54 15.49 2.69
C THR A 169 -11.90 16.58 3.54
N GLY A 170 -10.69 17.04 3.22
CA GLY A 170 -9.88 17.93 4.04
C GLY A 170 -9.13 17.25 5.19
N LEU A 171 -9.34 15.95 5.41
CA LEU A 171 -8.72 15.22 6.53
C LEU A 171 -7.20 15.09 6.39
N LEU A 172 -6.67 15.17 5.16
CA LEU A 172 -5.23 15.09 4.87
C LEU A 172 -4.53 16.45 4.90
N ASN A 173 -5.22 17.57 5.10
CA ASN A 173 -4.61 18.91 5.09
C ASN A 173 -3.53 19.00 6.16
N GLY A 174 -2.34 19.48 5.79
CA GLY A 174 -1.16 19.58 6.65
C GLY A 174 -0.52 18.26 7.03
N LYS A 175 -0.89 17.15 6.35
CA LYS A 175 -0.35 15.81 6.58
C LYS A 175 0.42 15.31 5.37
N SER A 176 1.21 14.24 5.56
CA SER A 176 1.85 13.52 4.45
C SER A 176 0.86 12.54 3.81
N ALA A 177 1.00 12.31 2.50
CA ALA A 177 0.23 11.28 1.79
C ALA A 177 1.01 10.75 0.59
N THR A 178 0.61 9.59 0.08
CA THR A 178 1.01 9.09 -1.22
C THR A 178 -0.21 8.71 -2.06
N THR A 179 0.01 8.48 -3.33
CA THR A 179 -1.01 8.05 -4.29
C THR A 179 -0.36 7.21 -5.39
N TYR A 180 -1.10 6.81 -6.39
CA TYR A 180 -0.54 6.18 -7.59
C TYR A 180 0.51 7.09 -8.25
N HIS A 181 1.68 6.53 -8.59
CA HIS A 181 2.81 7.31 -9.11
C HIS A 181 2.47 8.14 -10.35
N GLY A 182 1.66 7.60 -11.26
CA GLY A 182 1.17 8.33 -12.44
C GLY A 182 0.25 9.50 -12.13
N ALA A 183 -0.16 9.68 -10.87
CA ALA A 183 -1.01 10.79 -10.43
C ALA A 183 -0.28 11.78 -9.49
N PHE A 184 1.01 11.60 -9.24
CA PHE A 184 1.77 12.47 -8.33
C PHE A 184 1.71 13.94 -8.73
N GLY A 185 1.87 14.25 -10.02
CA GLY A 185 1.81 15.62 -10.52
C GLY A 185 0.46 16.27 -10.25
N SER A 186 -0.62 15.61 -10.66
CA SER A 186 -1.98 16.11 -10.48
C SER A 186 -2.42 16.18 -9.02
N PHE A 187 -1.95 15.24 -8.17
CA PHE A 187 -2.23 15.26 -6.74
C PHE A 187 -1.58 16.47 -6.06
N GLY A 188 -0.28 16.68 -6.28
CA GLY A 188 0.45 17.81 -5.70
C GLY A 188 -0.08 19.17 -6.15
N MET A 189 -0.55 19.30 -7.41
CA MET A 189 -1.17 20.54 -7.90
C MET A 189 -2.55 20.79 -7.29
N LYS A 190 -3.36 19.75 -7.08
CA LYS A 190 -4.71 19.91 -6.53
C LYS A 190 -4.73 20.10 -5.02
N PHE A 191 -3.74 19.57 -4.31
CA PHE A 191 -3.68 19.57 -2.85
C PHE A 191 -2.30 20.02 -2.36
N PRO A 192 -1.90 21.27 -2.62
CA PRO A 192 -0.56 21.78 -2.28
C PRO A 192 -0.29 21.83 -0.77
N GLU A 193 -1.34 21.77 0.06
CA GLU A 193 -1.25 21.71 1.52
C GLU A 193 -0.92 20.30 2.06
N ILE A 194 -0.90 19.28 1.18
CA ILE A 194 -0.58 17.89 1.55
C ILE A 194 0.86 17.60 1.13
N GLU A 195 1.67 17.12 2.05
CA GLU A 195 3.04 16.70 1.75
C GLU A 195 3.05 15.38 0.97
N LEU A 196 3.26 15.45 -0.36
CA LEU A 196 3.30 14.27 -1.21
C LEU A 196 4.60 13.48 -1.02
N LYS A 197 4.51 12.29 -0.46
CA LYS A 197 5.63 11.33 -0.31
C LYS A 197 5.76 10.47 -1.57
N ARG A 198 6.60 10.92 -2.52
CA ARG A 198 6.98 10.13 -3.71
C ARG A 198 7.85 8.97 -3.25
N GLY A 199 7.66 7.80 -3.83
CA GLY A 199 8.43 6.61 -3.47
C GLY A 199 7.95 5.89 -2.19
N ALA A 200 6.98 6.43 -1.47
CA ALA A 200 6.33 5.70 -0.40
C ALA A 200 5.37 4.63 -0.96
N ARG A 201 5.45 3.42 -0.43
CA ARG A 201 4.51 2.33 -0.67
C ARG A 201 3.17 2.65 -0.04
N PHE A 202 3.23 3.16 1.19
CA PHE A 202 2.10 3.73 1.92
C PHE A 202 2.60 4.78 2.93
N VAL A 203 1.68 5.63 3.37
CA VAL A 203 1.91 6.67 4.39
C VAL A 203 0.83 6.56 5.45
N GLU A 204 1.21 6.56 6.72
CA GLU A 204 0.31 6.51 7.87
C GLU A 204 0.35 7.84 8.65
N ASN A 205 -0.82 8.35 9.03
CA ASN A 205 -0.98 9.54 9.88
C ASN A 205 -2.08 9.29 10.92
N GLY A 206 -1.74 8.67 12.03
CA GLY A 206 -2.69 8.28 13.04
C GLY A 206 -3.69 7.24 12.52
N ASN A 207 -4.96 7.62 12.40
CA ASN A 207 -6.01 6.78 11.84
C ASN A 207 -6.24 6.99 10.33
N LEU A 208 -5.44 7.82 9.65
CA LEU A 208 -5.50 8.01 8.21
C LEU A 208 -4.30 7.30 7.57
N ALA A 209 -4.52 6.62 6.46
CA ALA A 209 -3.46 5.99 5.70
C ALA A 209 -3.71 6.13 4.20
N THR A 210 -2.64 6.23 3.40
CA THR A 210 -2.72 6.27 1.95
C THR A 210 -1.72 5.30 1.34
N ALA A 211 -2.13 4.49 0.38
CA ALA A 211 -1.25 3.59 -0.36
C ALA A 211 -1.03 4.08 -1.79
N GLY A 212 0.11 3.72 -2.35
CA GLY A 212 0.40 3.88 -3.76
C GLY A 212 -0.58 3.12 -4.66
N GLY A 213 -0.18 2.83 -5.91
CA GLY A 213 -1.06 2.17 -6.87
C GLY A 213 -1.30 0.69 -6.60
N LEU A 214 -2.50 0.23 -6.92
CA LEU A 214 -2.89 -1.17 -7.08
C LEU A 214 -2.38 -2.10 -5.94
N SER A 215 -1.30 -2.84 -6.18
CA SER A 215 -0.76 -3.82 -5.23
C SER A 215 -0.30 -3.21 -3.90
N SER A 216 -0.07 -1.89 -3.83
CA SER A 216 0.23 -1.20 -2.57
C SER A 216 -0.91 -1.29 -1.54
N GLY A 217 -2.15 -1.50 -2.02
CA GLY A 217 -3.31 -1.73 -1.16
C GLY A 217 -3.21 -3.04 -0.37
N ILE A 218 -2.61 -4.09 -0.95
CA ILE A 218 -2.35 -5.36 -0.28
C ILE A 218 -1.36 -5.13 0.87
N ASP A 219 -0.25 -4.41 0.60
CA ASP A 219 0.75 -4.11 1.62
C ASP A 219 0.18 -3.27 2.77
N LEU A 220 -0.61 -2.24 2.46
CA LEU A 220 -1.24 -1.44 3.51
C LEU A 220 -2.26 -2.25 4.32
N ALA A 221 -3.01 -3.16 3.70
CA ALA A 221 -3.92 -4.05 4.42
C ALA A 221 -3.16 -5.02 5.34
N LEU A 222 -2.04 -5.62 4.88
CA LEU A 222 -1.15 -6.43 5.72
C LEU A 222 -0.57 -5.62 6.87
N ARG A 223 -0.21 -4.35 6.64
CA ARG A 223 0.22 -3.42 7.69
C ARG A 223 -0.88 -3.17 8.72
N VAL A 224 -2.14 -3.02 8.31
CA VAL A 224 -3.30 -2.90 9.23
C VAL A 224 -3.48 -4.18 10.05
N VAL A 225 -3.32 -5.36 9.43
CA VAL A 225 -3.34 -6.65 10.15
C VAL A 225 -2.20 -6.69 11.18
N GLU A 226 -0.99 -6.27 10.82
CA GLU A 226 0.14 -6.18 11.75
C GLU A 226 -0.18 -5.28 12.94
N ARG A 227 -0.81 -4.13 12.71
CA ARG A 227 -1.19 -3.20 13.79
C ARG A 227 -2.22 -3.78 14.75
N TYR A 228 -3.15 -4.63 14.27
CA TYR A 228 -4.14 -5.28 15.14
C TYR A 228 -3.62 -6.53 15.83
N TYR A 229 -2.83 -7.35 15.13
CA TYR A 229 -2.54 -8.71 15.57
C TYR A 229 -1.05 -9.05 15.60
N GLY A 230 -0.19 -8.10 15.29
CA GLY A 230 1.25 -8.28 15.28
C GLY A 230 1.80 -8.85 13.97
N ARG A 231 3.12 -8.71 13.84
CA ARG A 231 3.88 -9.05 12.62
C ARG A 231 3.75 -10.52 12.20
N ASP A 232 3.70 -11.43 13.17
CA ASP A 232 3.62 -12.86 12.85
C ASP A 232 2.29 -13.26 12.21
N VAL A 233 1.19 -12.63 12.63
CA VAL A 233 -0.13 -12.84 12.00
C VAL A 233 -0.14 -12.28 10.58
N ALA A 234 0.37 -11.06 10.37
CA ALA A 234 0.47 -10.47 9.04
C ALA A 234 1.34 -11.32 8.09
N ARG A 235 2.50 -11.79 8.58
CA ARG A 235 3.39 -12.68 7.81
C ARG A 235 2.71 -13.99 7.44
N LYS A 236 1.98 -14.61 8.39
CA LYS A 236 1.23 -15.83 8.11
C LYS A 236 0.10 -15.61 7.12
N THR A 237 -0.60 -14.49 7.19
CA THR A 237 -1.61 -14.10 6.20
C THR A 237 -0.99 -13.96 4.82
N ALA A 238 0.11 -13.20 4.66
CA ALA A 238 0.84 -13.09 3.40
C ALA A 238 1.30 -14.47 2.86
N TYR A 239 1.81 -15.33 3.74
CA TYR A 239 2.22 -16.69 3.38
C TYR A 239 1.05 -17.54 2.87
N ASN A 240 -0.10 -17.51 3.55
CA ASN A 240 -1.29 -18.27 3.14
C ASN A 240 -1.84 -17.80 1.78
N MET A 241 -1.74 -16.49 1.50
CA MET A 241 -2.10 -15.89 0.22
C MET A 241 -1.04 -16.13 -0.88
N GLU A 242 0.07 -16.79 -0.59
CA GLU A 242 1.24 -16.88 -1.48
C GLU A 242 1.74 -15.50 -1.95
N TYR A 243 1.51 -14.46 -1.16
CA TYR A 243 1.95 -13.10 -1.46
C TYR A 243 3.42 -12.92 -1.11
N GLN A 244 4.25 -12.75 -2.14
CA GLN A 244 5.70 -12.65 -2.00
C GLN A 244 6.20 -11.20 -1.81
N GLY A 245 5.29 -10.22 -1.85
CA GLY A 245 5.65 -8.82 -1.62
C GLY A 245 6.01 -8.56 -0.16
N GLU A 246 7.04 -7.74 0.06
CA GLU A 246 7.51 -7.33 1.39
C GLU A 246 7.25 -5.85 1.69
N GLY A 247 6.51 -5.17 0.81
CA GLY A 247 6.22 -3.73 0.91
C GLY A 247 5.49 -3.34 2.19
N TRP A 248 4.73 -4.26 2.79
CA TRP A 248 4.03 -4.03 4.06
C TRP A 248 4.97 -3.85 5.26
N MET A 249 6.20 -4.36 5.16
CA MET A 249 7.26 -4.19 6.16
C MET A 249 8.14 -2.96 5.90
N ASN A 250 8.07 -2.39 4.69
CA ASN A 250 8.87 -1.24 4.28
C ASN A 250 7.99 -0.19 3.59
N PRO A 251 7.57 0.85 4.32
CA PRO A 251 6.70 1.91 3.76
C PRO A 251 7.35 2.68 2.62
N ASP A 252 8.68 2.66 2.48
CA ASP A 252 9.42 3.39 1.46
C ASP A 252 9.84 2.51 0.25
N SER A 253 9.23 1.34 0.07
CA SER A 253 9.64 0.37 -0.96
C SER A 253 9.25 0.74 -2.40
N ASN A 254 8.61 1.88 -2.63
CA ASN A 254 8.26 2.39 -3.96
C ASN A 254 9.27 3.40 -4.52
N GLN A 255 10.52 3.42 -4.03
CA GLN A 255 11.54 4.40 -4.45
C GLN A 255 11.80 4.41 -5.96
N VAL A 256 11.61 3.31 -6.65
CA VAL A 256 11.70 3.24 -8.12
C VAL A 256 10.77 4.24 -8.83
N TYR A 257 9.66 4.63 -8.19
CA TYR A 257 8.69 5.60 -8.70
C TYR A 257 8.89 7.02 -8.14
N ALA A 258 9.88 7.24 -7.25
CA ALA A 258 10.09 8.54 -6.61
C ALA A 258 10.59 9.59 -7.60
N THR A 259 11.47 9.19 -8.51
CA THR A 259 12.02 10.06 -9.55
C THR A 259 11.01 10.16 -10.71
N PRO A 260 10.61 11.38 -11.11
CA PRO A 260 9.80 11.55 -12.31
C PRO A 260 10.50 10.97 -13.53
N LEU A 261 9.74 10.36 -14.44
CA LEU A 261 10.26 9.96 -15.73
C LEU A 261 10.78 11.17 -16.50
N VAL A 262 11.96 11.04 -17.10
CA VAL A 262 12.51 12.07 -17.96
C VAL A 262 11.89 11.92 -19.35
N SER A 263 11.23 12.98 -19.83
CA SER A 263 10.66 12.98 -21.18
C SER A 263 11.76 12.98 -22.24
N THR A 264 11.70 12.04 -23.18
CA THR A 264 12.56 11.97 -24.36
C THR A 264 11.73 12.05 -25.64
N ALA A 265 12.35 12.12 -26.79
CA ALA A 265 11.64 12.13 -28.07
C ALA A 265 10.95 10.77 -28.36
N GLU A 266 11.58 9.68 -27.94
CA GLU A 266 11.10 8.31 -28.12
C GLU A 266 10.08 7.92 -27.03
N HIS A 267 10.24 8.46 -25.85
CA HIS A 267 9.41 8.19 -24.65
C HIS A 267 8.98 9.52 -24.02
N PRO A 268 8.06 10.26 -24.66
CA PRO A 268 7.57 11.50 -24.09
C PRO A 268 6.70 11.21 -22.86
N VAL A 269 6.79 12.10 -21.89
CA VAL A 269 6.03 12.02 -20.63
C VAL A 269 4.91 13.04 -20.65
N CYS A 270 3.70 12.60 -20.32
CA CYS A 270 2.55 13.50 -20.14
C CYS A 270 2.86 14.52 -19.04
N ILE A 271 2.93 15.80 -19.43
CA ILE A 271 3.27 16.88 -18.48
C ILE A 271 2.22 17.08 -17.39
N VAL A 272 0.99 16.60 -17.59
CA VAL A 272 -0.11 16.71 -16.62
C VAL A 272 -0.03 15.66 -15.53
N CYS A 273 0.22 14.38 -15.90
CA CYS A 273 0.17 13.29 -14.94
C CYS A 273 1.51 12.55 -14.74
N GLY A 274 2.52 12.77 -15.61
CA GLY A 274 3.84 12.15 -15.50
C GLY A 274 3.94 10.73 -16.08
N MET A 275 2.91 10.25 -16.80
CA MET A 275 2.96 8.93 -17.45
C MET A 275 3.73 8.98 -18.77
N ASP A 276 4.48 7.91 -19.06
CA ASP A 276 5.07 7.63 -20.37
C ASP A 276 3.96 7.38 -21.40
N VAL A 277 4.12 7.93 -22.60
CA VAL A 277 3.13 7.82 -23.66
C VAL A 277 3.77 7.49 -25.02
N ASP A 278 3.07 6.74 -25.85
CA ASP A 278 3.51 6.48 -27.22
C ASP A 278 3.28 7.74 -28.08
N PRO A 279 4.36 8.38 -28.59
CA PRO A 279 4.26 9.61 -29.38
C PRO A 279 3.50 9.45 -30.70
N LYS A 280 3.31 8.19 -31.18
CA LYS A 280 2.62 7.91 -32.44
C LYS A 280 1.11 8.06 -32.31
N ILE A 281 0.56 7.76 -31.14
CA ILE A 281 -0.88 7.73 -30.88
C ILE A 281 -1.35 8.73 -29.83
N ALA A 282 -0.43 9.25 -29.02
CA ALA A 282 -0.76 10.17 -27.91
C ALA A 282 -1.38 11.48 -28.44
N PRO A 283 -2.43 12.00 -27.79
CA PRO A 283 -2.90 13.37 -27.99
C PRO A 283 -1.76 14.36 -27.78
N LYS A 284 -1.70 15.44 -28.57
CA LYS A 284 -0.61 16.42 -28.50
C LYS A 284 -1.11 17.86 -28.67
N SER A 285 -0.39 18.80 -28.07
CA SER A 285 -0.56 20.22 -28.26
C SER A 285 0.79 20.89 -28.50
N VAL A 286 0.77 21.98 -29.26
CA VAL A 286 1.95 22.83 -29.45
C VAL A 286 1.78 24.10 -28.67
N PHE A 287 2.73 24.40 -27.79
CA PHE A 287 2.73 25.62 -27.00
C PHE A 287 4.15 26.21 -26.93
N LYS A 288 4.28 27.50 -27.24
CA LYS A 288 5.58 28.22 -27.33
C LYS A 288 6.64 27.49 -28.16
N GLY A 289 6.21 26.87 -29.26
CA GLY A 289 7.12 26.15 -30.20
C GLY A 289 7.53 24.74 -29.76
N ALA A 290 7.13 24.28 -28.56
CA ALA A 290 7.36 22.92 -28.07
C ALA A 290 6.13 22.06 -28.24
N THR A 291 6.32 20.76 -28.54
CA THR A 291 5.25 19.78 -28.60
C THR A 291 5.14 19.04 -27.28
N TYR A 292 3.93 18.99 -26.71
CA TYR A 292 3.59 18.29 -25.49
C TYR A 292 2.65 17.11 -25.81
N TYR A 293 2.90 15.98 -25.18
CA TYR A 293 2.16 14.75 -25.37
C TYR A 293 1.33 14.44 -24.11
N PHE A 294 0.17 13.79 -24.28
CA PHE A 294 -0.75 13.51 -23.18
C PHE A 294 -1.20 12.05 -23.23
N CYS A 295 -1.44 11.48 -22.05
CA CYS A 295 -1.96 10.12 -21.94
C CYS A 295 -3.46 10.02 -22.28
N SER A 296 -4.17 11.16 -22.34
CA SER A 296 -5.60 11.23 -22.63
C SER A 296 -5.99 12.59 -23.21
N GLU A 297 -7.12 12.61 -23.91
CA GLU A 297 -7.75 13.87 -24.36
C GLU A 297 -8.17 14.77 -23.20
N ASN A 298 -8.48 14.20 -22.04
CA ASN A 298 -8.81 14.97 -20.85
C ASN A 298 -7.59 15.73 -20.31
N ASP A 299 -6.43 15.09 -20.25
CA ASP A 299 -5.20 15.73 -19.82
C ASP A 299 -4.74 16.80 -20.83
N LYS A 300 -4.92 16.53 -22.13
CA LYS A 300 -4.69 17.53 -23.17
C LYS A 300 -5.57 18.76 -22.94
N LYS A 301 -6.88 18.61 -22.73
CA LYS A 301 -7.81 19.73 -22.44
C LYS A 301 -7.41 20.46 -21.17
N THR A 302 -6.96 19.75 -20.15
CA THR A 302 -6.49 20.33 -18.88
C THR A 302 -5.27 21.21 -19.10
N PHE A 303 -4.32 20.75 -19.90
CA PHE A 303 -3.14 21.54 -20.30
C PHE A 303 -3.52 22.74 -21.16
N ASP A 304 -4.32 22.54 -22.20
CA ASP A 304 -4.71 23.59 -23.14
C ASP A 304 -5.46 24.76 -22.43
N ALA A 305 -6.18 24.47 -21.36
CA ALA A 305 -6.86 25.47 -20.55
C ALA A 305 -5.91 26.35 -19.72
N ALA A 306 -4.72 25.87 -19.35
CA ALA A 306 -3.78 26.64 -18.52
C ALA A 306 -2.33 26.12 -18.69
N PRO A 307 -1.71 26.21 -19.88
CA PRO A 307 -0.39 25.61 -20.17
C PRO A 307 0.73 26.10 -19.25
N GLU A 308 0.71 27.39 -18.90
CA GLU A 308 1.73 28.03 -18.06
C GLU A 308 1.87 27.34 -16.67
N LYS A 309 0.78 26.80 -16.11
CA LYS A 309 0.78 26.12 -14.81
C LYS A 309 1.63 24.84 -14.82
N PHE A 310 1.74 24.18 -15.97
CA PHE A 310 2.46 22.92 -16.10
C PHE A 310 3.94 23.14 -16.46
N ILE A 311 4.24 24.20 -17.19
CA ILE A 311 5.59 24.48 -17.67
C ILE A 311 6.47 25.10 -16.58
N SER A 312 5.90 25.91 -15.68
CA SER A 312 6.64 26.53 -14.57
C SER A 312 7.13 25.51 -13.52
N VAL A 313 6.56 24.30 -13.50
CA VAL A 313 6.91 23.23 -12.55
C VAL A 313 7.89 22.23 -13.14
N ALA A 314 7.99 22.14 -14.47
CA ALA A 314 8.95 21.26 -15.13
C ALA A 314 10.33 21.95 -15.19
N ALA A 315 11.35 21.37 -14.56
CA ALA A 315 12.74 21.75 -14.81
C ALA A 315 13.02 21.67 -16.32
N PRO A 316 13.78 22.62 -16.90
CA PRO A 316 14.01 22.63 -18.34
C PRO A 316 14.71 21.33 -18.78
N GLY A 317 14.00 20.53 -19.57
CA GLY A 317 14.62 19.46 -20.34
C GLY A 317 15.66 20.04 -21.31
N PRO A 318 16.67 19.28 -21.74
CA PRO A 318 17.68 19.76 -22.65
C PRO A 318 17.02 20.28 -23.93
N ALA A 319 17.42 21.48 -24.34
CA ALA A 319 16.99 22.11 -25.57
C ALA A 319 17.23 21.16 -26.76
N PRO A 320 16.31 21.09 -27.75
CA PRO A 320 16.56 20.31 -28.96
C PRO A 320 17.82 20.84 -29.64
N SER A 321 18.80 19.96 -29.88
CA SER A 321 19.98 20.27 -30.69
C SER A 321 19.50 20.71 -32.06
N ALA A 322 19.80 21.93 -32.43
CA ALA A 322 19.60 22.42 -33.80
C ALA A 322 20.34 21.49 -34.74
N SER A 323 19.62 20.80 -35.60
CA SER A 323 20.19 20.09 -36.73
C SER A 323 20.89 21.13 -37.61
N GLN A 324 22.21 21.11 -37.61
CA GLN A 324 22.99 21.76 -38.68
C GLN A 324 22.85 20.91 -39.93
N ASN A 325 22.41 21.55 -41.00
CA ASN A 325 22.41 21.06 -42.37
C ASN A 325 23.79 20.55 -42.84
#